data_d0ba0a4b26ce751c9bb9f9caf9a0269a
#
_entry.id   d0ba0a4b26ce751c9bb9f9caf9a0269a
#
_cell.length_a   1.000
_cell.length_b   1.000
_cell.length_c   1.000
_cell.angle_alpha   90.00
_cell.angle_beta   90.00
_cell.angle_gamma   90.00
#
_symmetry.space_group_name_H-M   'P 1'
#
loop_
_entity.id
_entity.type
_entity.pdbx_description
1 polymer ?
#
loop_
_entity_poly.entity_id
_entity_poly.type
_entity_poly.pdbx_seq_one_letter_code
_entity_poly.pdbx_strand_id
1 'polypeptide(L)'
;MRIGTGRRAAALVVAALVAVAAAGCAADLPEADPADDGADALAWTGDDVDLDGAELAIGSKESVENELLGWIAVEAARAAGGSVHQEIGAGGTAVVRQAQLSGLIDAYWEYTGTGWTAILDQSNPAGTSAELYEDVRDRDAALNEIDWLPPAPTNSAYAFAASPATMDDLGVRTLADLARAIDREDAGPSICLDEDSGFADDPEGLHQFEEAFGVQVVPTASLPTDDLYEQVDAGVFCQVGQVLNTDPRLADGTLEVLEDAGTFTIYNPSMTIRQDVVEEVPGFEDLLAQLSPRLTDEVIRALRAEVELDGRPVREVARDWLIDEGLAEAPTTTTSEEGD
;
A
#
# COMPACT_ATOMS: atom_id res chain seq x y z
N MET A 1 77.66 -39.70 -28.04
CA MET A 1 78.63 -39.74 -26.94
C MET A 1 78.10 -38.90 -25.75
N ARG A 2 78.02 -39.51 -24.57
CA ARG A 2 77.55 -39.00 -23.26
C ARG A 2 76.06 -38.70 -23.11
N ILE A 3 75.28 -39.53 -22.62
CA ILE A 3 74.59 -39.96 -21.41
C ILE A 3 74.52 -38.86 -20.35
N GLY A 4 73.30 -38.44 -20.05
CA GLY A 4 73.00 -37.55 -18.95
C GLY A 4 71.60 -37.93 -18.35
N THR A 5 71.71 -38.59 -17.22
CA THR A 5 70.61 -39.06 -16.37
C THR A 5 69.89 -37.92 -15.74
N GLY A 6 68.59 -37.80 -15.91
CA GLY A 6 67.72 -36.86 -15.27
C GLY A 6 66.69 -37.53 -14.32
N ARG A 7 66.77 -37.17 -13.06
CA ARG A 7 65.99 -37.63 -11.92
C ARG A 7 64.50 -37.32 -12.11
N ARG A 8 63.67 -38.32 -11.93
CA ARG A 8 62.20 -38.14 -11.75
C ARG A 8 61.93 -37.63 -10.34
N ALA A 9 61.40 -36.40 -10.24
CA ALA A 9 60.82 -35.90 -9.02
C ALA A 9 59.34 -36.26 -8.99
N ALA A 10 58.94 -37.05 -8.01
CA ALA A 10 57.55 -37.37 -7.74
C ALA A 10 56.92 -36.17 -7.00
N ALA A 11 55.89 -35.54 -7.60
CA ALA A 11 55.12 -34.52 -6.95
C ALA A 11 53.93 -35.19 -6.19
N LEU A 12 53.97 -35.15 -4.88
CA LEU A 12 52.89 -35.50 -4.00
C LEU A 12 51.83 -34.37 -4.09
N VAL A 13 50.66 -34.69 -4.66
CA VAL A 13 49.47 -33.81 -4.60
C VAL A 13 48.76 -34.14 -3.29
N VAL A 14 48.86 -33.26 -2.32
CA VAL A 14 48.02 -33.28 -1.13
C VAL A 14 46.69 -32.61 -1.47
N ALA A 15 45.66 -33.44 -1.64
CA ALA A 15 44.29 -32.98 -1.75
C ALA A 15 43.77 -32.57 -0.37
N ALA A 16 43.75 -31.25 -0.12
CA ALA A 16 43.06 -30.69 1.04
C ALA A 16 41.56 -30.67 0.72
N LEU A 17 40.81 -31.57 1.32
CA LEU A 17 39.34 -31.47 1.40
C LEU A 17 38.98 -30.31 2.30
N VAL A 18 38.54 -29.19 1.73
CA VAL A 18 37.85 -28.13 2.45
C VAL A 18 36.40 -28.57 2.58
N ALA A 19 36.01 -29.09 3.75
CA ALA A 19 34.62 -29.25 4.12
C ALA A 19 34.05 -27.85 4.44
N VAL A 20 33.35 -27.25 3.48
CA VAL A 20 32.51 -26.07 3.74
C VAL A 20 31.31 -26.60 4.51
N ALA A 21 31.33 -26.42 5.83
CA ALA A 21 30.13 -26.51 6.64
C ALA A 21 29.22 -25.35 6.21
N ALA A 22 28.16 -25.65 5.49
CA ALA A 22 27.04 -24.74 5.30
C ALA A 22 26.36 -24.61 6.68
N ALA A 23 26.84 -23.65 7.47
CA ALA A 23 26.06 -23.11 8.58
C ALA A 23 24.96 -22.29 7.92
N GLY A 24 23.78 -22.89 7.75
CA GLY A 24 22.57 -22.16 7.49
C GLY A 24 22.37 -21.20 8.66
N CYS A 25 22.56 -19.90 8.45
CA CYS A 25 22.00 -18.89 9.30
C CYS A 25 20.48 -18.97 9.06
N ALA A 26 19.78 -19.78 9.85
CA ALA A 26 18.41 -19.44 10.16
C ALA A 26 18.54 -18.09 10.87
N ALA A 27 18.10 -17.02 10.25
CA ALA A 27 17.88 -15.78 10.95
C ALA A 27 16.72 -16.10 11.91
N ASP A 28 17.02 -16.23 13.19
CA ASP A 28 15.97 -16.24 14.21
C ASP A 28 15.23 -14.91 14.04
N LEU A 29 13.94 -14.98 13.74
CA LEU A 29 13.05 -13.83 13.80
C LEU A 29 13.22 -13.22 15.21
N PRO A 30 13.34 -11.90 15.35
CA PRO A 30 13.30 -11.29 16.67
C PRO A 30 12.02 -11.76 17.38
N GLU A 31 12.14 -12.16 18.63
CA GLU A 31 10.97 -12.54 19.44
C GLU A 31 9.95 -11.41 19.35
N ALA A 32 8.66 -11.75 19.21
CA ALA A 32 7.55 -10.79 19.24
C ALA A 32 7.76 -9.81 20.41
N ASP A 33 7.56 -8.52 20.16
CA ASP A 33 7.76 -7.48 21.17
C ASP A 33 6.93 -7.81 22.42
N PRO A 34 7.57 -8.07 23.59
CA PRO A 34 6.85 -8.45 24.81
C PRO A 34 5.95 -7.32 25.38
N ALA A 35 5.93 -6.14 24.73
CA ALA A 35 5.02 -5.05 25.08
C ALA A 35 3.56 -5.30 24.65
N ASP A 36 3.26 -6.40 23.97
CA ASP A 36 1.91 -6.78 23.59
C ASP A 36 1.34 -7.89 24.49
N ASP A 37 1.57 -7.75 25.81
CA ASP A 37 0.99 -8.61 26.84
C ASP A 37 -0.53 -8.49 26.81
N GLY A 38 -1.22 -9.37 26.12
CA GLY A 38 -2.65 -9.71 26.08
C GLY A 38 -3.71 -8.93 26.90
N ALA A 39 -3.30 -7.99 27.74
CA ALA A 39 -4.16 -7.17 28.58
C ALA A 39 -4.96 -6.13 27.79
N ASP A 40 -4.44 -5.68 26.64
CA ASP A 40 -5.05 -4.68 25.77
C ASP A 40 -5.50 -5.26 24.40
N ALA A 41 -5.44 -6.59 24.24
CA ALA A 41 -5.82 -7.23 22.98
C ALA A 41 -7.30 -7.01 22.68
N LEU A 42 -7.62 -6.62 21.44
CA LEU A 42 -9.00 -6.59 20.96
C LEU A 42 -9.54 -8.02 20.84
N ALA A 43 -10.86 -8.18 20.95
CA ALA A 43 -11.55 -9.42 20.64
C ALA A 43 -12.30 -9.28 19.32
N TRP A 44 -12.11 -10.22 18.41
CA TRP A 44 -12.81 -10.22 17.12
C TRP A 44 -14.31 -10.45 17.32
N THR A 45 -15.12 -9.65 16.65
CA THR A 45 -16.59 -9.71 16.70
C THR A 45 -17.24 -9.79 15.31
N GLY A 46 -16.42 -9.82 14.25
CA GLY A 46 -16.89 -10.06 12.88
C GLY A 46 -17.44 -11.48 12.70
N ASP A 47 -17.71 -11.82 11.44
CA ASP A 47 -18.14 -13.18 11.09
C ASP A 47 -17.10 -14.22 11.51
N ASP A 48 -17.49 -15.49 11.53
CA ASP A 48 -16.76 -16.65 12.06
C ASP A 48 -15.35 -16.78 11.45
N VAL A 49 -14.36 -16.17 12.09
CA VAL A 49 -12.93 -16.25 11.78
C VAL A 49 -12.20 -16.75 13.01
N ASP A 50 -11.43 -17.80 12.85
CA ASP A 50 -10.62 -18.40 13.91
C ASP A 50 -9.16 -18.53 13.46
N LEU A 51 -8.29 -17.75 14.08
CA LEU A 51 -6.84 -17.80 13.88
C LEU A 51 -6.10 -18.35 15.10
N ASP A 52 -6.80 -19.03 16.03
CA ASP A 52 -6.17 -19.58 17.24
C ASP A 52 -5.06 -20.59 16.88
N GLY A 53 -3.87 -20.32 17.35
CA GLY A 53 -2.66 -21.11 17.06
C GLY A 53 -1.99 -20.81 15.72
N ALA A 54 -2.50 -19.88 14.90
CA ALA A 54 -1.81 -19.38 13.73
C ALA A 54 -0.65 -18.46 14.10
N GLU A 55 0.48 -18.61 13.42
CA GLU A 55 1.63 -17.71 13.51
C GLU A 55 1.77 -16.99 12.17
N LEU A 56 1.76 -15.65 12.15
CA LEU A 56 1.83 -14.82 10.95
C LEU A 56 2.88 -13.73 11.13
N ALA A 57 3.64 -13.46 10.08
CA ALA A 57 4.51 -12.29 9.97
C ALA A 57 3.92 -11.30 8.97
N ILE A 58 3.40 -10.16 9.45
CA ILE A 58 2.74 -9.14 8.63
C ILE A 58 3.63 -7.89 8.55
N GLY A 59 3.94 -7.46 7.32
CA GLY A 59 4.74 -6.28 7.06
C GLY A 59 3.94 -5.12 6.47
N SER A 60 4.60 -3.95 6.35
CA SER A 60 4.12 -2.84 5.54
C SER A 60 5.24 -2.02 4.93
N LYS A 61 4.90 -1.26 3.89
CA LYS A 61 5.76 -0.18 3.39
C LYS A 61 5.72 1.02 4.35
N GLU A 62 6.62 1.98 4.16
CA GLU A 62 6.92 3.10 5.08
C GLU A 62 5.99 4.32 4.96
N SER A 63 5.01 4.35 4.03
CA SER A 63 4.05 5.44 3.97
C SER A 63 2.95 5.26 5.01
N VAL A 64 2.40 6.36 5.53
CA VAL A 64 1.33 6.35 6.55
C VAL A 64 0.15 5.47 6.13
N GLU A 65 -0.29 5.56 4.88
CA GLU A 65 -1.37 4.71 4.36
C GLU A 65 -1.03 3.22 4.44
N ASN A 66 0.20 2.84 4.07
CA ASN A 66 0.64 1.44 4.14
C ASN A 66 0.80 0.96 5.59
N GLU A 67 1.33 1.81 6.49
CA GLU A 67 1.41 1.48 7.91
C GLU A 67 0.03 1.30 8.53
N LEU A 68 -0.94 2.15 8.16
CA LEU A 68 -2.33 2.08 8.60
C LEU A 68 -2.98 0.76 8.17
N LEU A 69 -2.88 0.43 6.89
CA LEU A 69 -3.37 -0.84 6.34
C LEU A 69 -2.69 -2.04 7.00
N GLY A 70 -1.37 -1.95 7.23
CA GLY A 70 -0.60 -2.97 7.94
C GLY A 70 -1.09 -3.17 9.37
N TRP A 71 -1.27 -2.09 10.15
CA TRP A 71 -1.77 -2.17 11.51
C TRP A 71 -3.21 -2.69 11.58
N ILE A 72 -4.09 -2.32 10.65
CA ILE A 72 -5.44 -2.88 10.56
C ILE A 72 -5.39 -4.40 10.43
N ALA A 73 -4.54 -4.94 9.55
CA ALA A 73 -4.39 -6.38 9.37
C ALA A 73 -3.78 -7.06 10.60
N VAL A 74 -2.76 -6.45 11.21
CA VAL A 74 -2.10 -6.98 12.43
C VAL A 74 -3.09 -7.06 13.60
N GLU A 75 -3.78 -5.95 13.89
CA GLU A 75 -4.71 -5.89 15.02
C GLU A 75 -5.93 -6.79 14.82
N ALA A 76 -6.44 -6.88 13.59
CA ALA A 76 -7.53 -7.80 13.26
C ALA A 76 -7.13 -9.26 13.41
N ALA A 77 -5.95 -9.65 12.92
CA ALA A 77 -5.46 -11.03 13.05
C ALA A 77 -5.21 -11.40 14.52
N ARG A 78 -4.67 -10.48 15.33
CA ARG A 78 -4.53 -10.66 16.78
C ARG A 78 -5.88 -10.79 17.48
N ALA A 79 -6.84 -9.94 17.13
CA ALA A 79 -8.20 -9.99 17.67
C ALA A 79 -8.89 -11.33 17.38
N ALA A 80 -8.59 -11.94 16.22
CA ALA A 80 -9.10 -13.26 15.81
C ALA A 80 -8.31 -14.45 16.42
N GLY A 81 -7.35 -14.21 17.34
CA GLY A 81 -6.61 -15.24 18.05
C GLY A 81 -5.22 -15.56 17.49
N GLY A 82 -4.80 -14.93 16.40
CA GLY A 82 -3.50 -15.16 15.78
C GLY A 82 -2.33 -14.56 16.56
N SER A 83 -1.19 -15.25 16.55
CA SER A 83 0.11 -14.72 16.99
C SER A 83 0.75 -13.99 15.82
N VAL A 84 0.91 -12.66 15.91
CA VAL A 84 1.39 -11.84 14.79
C VAL A 84 2.71 -11.16 15.12
N HIS A 85 3.76 -11.50 14.37
CA HIS A 85 4.97 -10.71 14.28
C HIS A 85 4.75 -9.57 13.26
N GLN A 86 5.04 -8.33 13.66
CA GLN A 86 4.85 -7.16 12.78
C GLN A 86 6.17 -6.57 12.32
N GLU A 87 6.26 -6.24 11.02
CA GLU A 87 7.35 -5.51 10.39
C GLU A 87 6.78 -4.27 9.68
N ILE A 88 6.13 -3.40 10.47
CA ILE A 88 5.47 -2.20 9.96
C ILE A 88 6.49 -1.11 9.65
N GLY A 89 6.33 -0.45 8.47
CA GLY A 89 7.26 0.61 8.03
C GLY A 89 8.62 0.08 7.61
N ALA A 90 8.73 -1.15 7.14
CA ALA A 90 10.00 -1.83 6.82
C ALA A 90 10.80 -1.18 5.67
N GLY A 91 10.16 -0.31 4.88
CA GLY A 91 10.79 0.41 3.77
C GLY A 91 9.92 0.47 2.51
N GLY A 92 10.52 0.81 1.37
CA GLY A 92 9.81 0.88 0.09
C GLY A 92 9.52 -0.49 -0.53
N THR A 93 8.77 -0.50 -1.64
CA THR A 93 8.30 -1.70 -2.37
C THR A 93 9.36 -2.80 -2.52
N ALA A 94 10.57 -2.45 -2.96
CA ALA A 94 11.62 -3.45 -3.20
C ALA A 94 12.09 -4.15 -1.91
N VAL A 95 12.12 -3.42 -0.78
CA VAL A 95 12.54 -3.97 0.52
C VAL A 95 11.49 -4.92 1.06
N VAL A 96 10.22 -4.48 1.11
CA VAL A 96 9.13 -5.29 1.66
C VAL A 96 8.86 -6.51 0.78
N ARG A 97 8.90 -6.35 -0.55
CA ARG A 97 8.78 -7.47 -1.48
C ARG A 97 9.89 -8.51 -1.29
N GLN A 98 11.13 -8.07 -1.10
CA GLN A 98 12.24 -8.99 -0.84
C GLN A 98 12.08 -9.71 0.51
N ALA A 99 11.57 -9.02 1.54
CA ALA A 99 11.26 -9.65 2.82
C ALA A 99 10.20 -10.77 2.66
N GLN A 100 9.14 -10.53 1.88
CA GLN A 100 8.12 -11.54 1.58
C GLN A 100 8.70 -12.73 0.80
N LEU A 101 9.44 -12.49 -0.27
CA LEU A 101 10.03 -13.56 -1.08
C LEU A 101 11.06 -14.40 -0.31
N SER A 102 11.69 -13.82 0.72
CA SER A 102 12.64 -14.55 1.58
C SER A 102 11.99 -15.24 2.78
N GLY A 103 10.68 -15.05 3.01
CA GLY A 103 9.94 -15.61 4.13
C GLY A 103 10.21 -14.89 5.46
N LEU A 104 10.72 -13.64 5.44
CA LEU A 104 10.82 -12.78 6.62
C LEU A 104 9.46 -12.22 7.03
N ILE A 105 8.60 -11.97 6.05
CA ILE A 105 7.19 -11.66 6.25
C ILE A 105 6.34 -12.60 5.38
N ASP A 106 5.15 -12.89 5.83
CA ASP A 106 4.20 -13.74 5.13
C ASP A 106 3.27 -12.94 4.24
N ALA A 107 2.82 -11.78 4.71
CA ALA A 107 1.83 -10.96 4.05
C ALA A 107 2.09 -9.46 4.22
N TYR A 108 1.68 -8.66 3.23
CA TYR A 108 1.61 -7.20 3.29
C TYR A 108 0.66 -6.65 2.22
N TRP A 109 0.15 -5.43 2.43
CA TRP A 109 -0.64 -4.75 1.43
C TRP A 109 0.23 -4.18 0.31
N GLU A 110 -0.04 -4.60 -0.92
CA GLU A 110 0.57 -4.05 -2.11
C GLU A 110 -0.49 -3.53 -3.06
N TYR A 111 -0.14 -2.58 -3.91
CA TYR A 111 -1.09 -1.98 -4.85
C TYR A 111 -1.01 -2.67 -6.21
N THR A 112 -2.17 -2.88 -6.84
CA THR A 112 -2.28 -3.57 -8.14
C THR A 112 -1.42 -2.91 -9.23
N GLY A 113 -1.40 -1.56 -9.31
CA GLY A 113 -0.54 -0.82 -10.23
C GLY A 113 0.95 -1.06 -9.97
N THR A 114 1.37 -0.99 -8.70
CA THR A 114 2.76 -1.29 -8.30
C THR A 114 3.13 -2.74 -8.61
N GLY A 115 2.21 -3.67 -8.35
CA GLY A 115 2.40 -5.08 -8.70
C GLY A 115 2.66 -5.26 -10.19
N TRP A 116 1.90 -4.57 -11.03
CA TRP A 116 2.06 -4.63 -12.47
C TRP A 116 3.34 -3.99 -12.97
N THR A 117 3.59 -2.74 -12.58
CA THR A 117 4.68 -1.94 -13.14
C THR A 117 6.03 -2.23 -12.49
N ALA A 118 6.11 -2.21 -11.16
CA ALA A 118 7.36 -2.29 -10.42
C ALA A 118 7.77 -3.72 -10.05
N ILE A 119 6.82 -4.62 -9.78
CA ILE A 119 7.12 -6.01 -9.38
C ILE A 119 7.22 -6.93 -10.59
N LEU A 120 6.26 -6.86 -11.50
CA LEU A 120 6.18 -7.73 -12.67
C LEU A 120 6.84 -7.14 -13.93
N ASP A 121 7.39 -5.92 -13.86
CA ASP A 121 8.08 -5.20 -14.94
C ASP A 121 7.22 -5.14 -16.23
N GLN A 122 5.93 -4.84 -16.06
CA GLN A 122 5.00 -4.69 -17.17
C GLN A 122 4.72 -3.21 -17.41
N SER A 123 4.45 -2.85 -18.66
CA SER A 123 4.07 -1.48 -19.04
C SER A 123 2.59 -1.44 -19.41
N ASN A 124 2.01 -0.22 -19.36
CA ASN A 124 0.65 0.06 -19.78
C ASN A 124 -0.39 -0.86 -19.12
N PRO A 125 -0.65 -0.71 -17.82
CA PRO A 125 -1.77 -1.40 -17.20
C PRO A 125 -3.05 -0.91 -17.91
N ALA A 126 -3.58 -1.75 -18.77
CA ALA A 126 -4.81 -1.45 -19.49
C ALA A 126 -5.97 -2.17 -18.84
N GLY A 127 -7.14 -1.55 -18.89
CA GLY A 127 -8.36 -2.20 -18.46
C GLY A 127 -8.96 -1.60 -17.19
N THR A 128 -9.88 -2.35 -16.63
CA THR A 128 -10.57 -2.03 -15.38
C THR A 128 -9.74 -2.48 -14.18
N SER A 129 -10.12 -1.99 -12.99
CA SER A 129 -9.56 -2.48 -11.72
C SER A 129 -9.59 -4.02 -11.60
N ALA A 130 -10.70 -4.64 -12.02
CA ALA A 130 -10.85 -6.09 -11.98
C ALA A 130 -9.87 -6.81 -12.93
N GLU A 131 -9.72 -6.32 -14.15
CA GLU A 131 -8.79 -6.90 -15.12
C GLU A 131 -7.34 -6.77 -14.67
N LEU A 132 -6.94 -5.60 -14.17
CA LEU A 132 -5.60 -5.40 -13.64
C LEU A 132 -5.31 -6.31 -12.43
N TYR A 133 -6.28 -6.43 -11.51
CA TYR A 133 -6.15 -7.34 -10.37
C TYR A 133 -5.98 -8.79 -10.82
N GLU A 134 -6.82 -9.28 -11.74
CA GLU A 134 -6.73 -10.66 -12.25
C GLU A 134 -5.39 -10.92 -12.92
N ASP A 135 -4.90 -9.97 -13.73
CA ASP A 135 -3.62 -10.08 -14.42
C ASP A 135 -2.43 -10.13 -13.45
N VAL A 136 -2.42 -9.27 -12.42
CA VAL A 136 -1.36 -9.25 -11.40
C VAL A 136 -1.39 -10.52 -10.57
N ARG A 137 -2.57 -10.90 -10.06
CA ARG A 137 -2.79 -12.11 -9.26
C ARG A 137 -2.26 -13.37 -9.98
N ASP A 138 -2.73 -13.57 -11.20
CA ASP A 138 -2.42 -14.80 -11.94
C ASP A 138 -0.93 -14.89 -12.30
N ARG A 139 -0.30 -13.74 -12.62
CA ARG A 139 1.13 -13.72 -12.97
C ARG A 139 2.03 -13.87 -11.75
N ASP A 140 1.73 -13.19 -10.65
CA ASP A 140 2.56 -13.24 -9.46
C ASP A 140 2.46 -14.60 -8.76
N ALA A 141 1.28 -15.20 -8.71
CA ALA A 141 1.07 -16.57 -8.26
C ALA A 141 1.91 -17.56 -9.07
N ALA A 142 1.93 -17.42 -10.40
CA ALA A 142 2.66 -18.33 -11.27
C ALA A 142 4.17 -18.14 -11.25
N LEU A 143 4.67 -16.92 -11.01
CA LEU A 143 6.09 -16.59 -11.09
C LEU A 143 6.80 -16.63 -9.74
N ASN A 144 6.11 -16.24 -8.69
CA ASN A 144 6.70 -15.96 -7.39
C ASN A 144 6.04 -16.72 -6.23
N GLU A 145 5.00 -17.52 -6.50
CA GLU A 145 4.23 -18.25 -5.48
C GLU A 145 3.62 -17.31 -4.41
N ILE A 146 3.16 -16.13 -4.87
CA ILE A 146 2.48 -15.12 -4.06
C ILE A 146 1.04 -14.97 -4.56
N ASP A 147 0.09 -15.17 -3.67
CA ASP A 147 -1.32 -14.92 -3.93
C ASP A 147 -1.68 -13.46 -3.59
N TRP A 148 -2.61 -12.92 -4.37
CA TRP A 148 -3.21 -11.62 -4.16
C TRP A 148 -4.67 -11.84 -3.78
N LEU A 149 -5.04 -11.44 -2.56
CA LEU A 149 -6.42 -11.54 -2.09
C LEU A 149 -7.28 -10.43 -2.72
N PRO A 150 -8.63 -10.55 -2.69
CA PRO A 150 -9.50 -9.53 -3.27
C PRO A 150 -9.14 -8.11 -2.79
N PRO A 151 -8.98 -7.14 -3.71
CA PRO A 151 -8.50 -5.81 -3.35
C PRO A 151 -9.56 -5.01 -2.61
N ALA A 152 -9.09 -4.03 -1.84
CA ALA A 152 -9.95 -2.98 -1.31
C ALA A 152 -10.43 -2.06 -2.45
N PRO A 153 -11.64 -1.45 -2.32
CA PRO A 153 -12.18 -0.55 -3.34
C PRO A 153 -11.46 0.79 -3.44
N THR A 154 -10.70 1.19 -2.42
CA THR A 154 -9.89 2.43 -2.47
C THR A 154 -8.89 2.41 -3.61
N ASN A 155 -8.60 3.59 -4.19
CA ASN A 155 -7.65 3.74 -5.28
C ASN A 155 -6.67 4.88 -4.99
N SER A 156 -5.44 4.55 -4.64
CA SER A 156 -4.38 5.52 -4.30
C SER A 156 -3.71 6.11 -5.56
N ALA A 157 -4.50 6.46 -6.56
CA ALA A 157 -4.04 7.02 -7.83
C ALA A 157 -3.87 8.54 -7.77
N TYR A 158 -3.16 9.09 -8.77
CA TYR A 158 -3.21 10.50 -9.09
C TYR A 158 -4.63 10.93 -9.46
N ALA A 159 -4.98 12.17 -9.12
CA ALA A 159 -6.27 12.75 -9.41
C ALA A 159 -6.16 14.27 -9.62
N PHE A 160 -7.24 14.87 -10.09
CA PHE A 160 -7.44 16.31 -10.05
C PHE A 160 -8.64 16.63 -9.18
N ALA A 161 -8.55 17.71 -8.42
CA ALA A 161 -9.60 18.16 -7.52
C ALA A 161 -9.86 19.67 -7.66
N ALA A 162 -11.07 20.08 -7.33
CA ALA A 162 -11.47 21.48 -7.23
C ALA A 162 -12.59 21.64 -6.22
N SER A 163 -12.87 22.85 -5.77
CA SER A 163 -14.05 23.10 -4.95
C SER A 163 -15.34 22.89 -5.75
N PRO A 164 -16.46 22.44 -5.13
CA PRO A 164 -17.74 22.29 -5.83
C PRO A 164 -18.18 23.52 -6.59
N ALA A 165 -17.93 24.72 -6.03
CA ALA A 165 -18.26 25.99 -6.68
C ALA A 165 -17.43 26.22 -7.96
N THR A 166 -16.12 25.92 -7.90
CA THR A 166 -15.23 25.99 -9.07
C THR A 166 -15.63 24.99 -10.14
N MET A 167 -15.99 23.77 -9.74
CA MET A 167 -16.48 22.74 -10.67
C MET A 167 -17.75 23.18 -11.41
N ASP A 168 -18.69 23.82 -10.69
CA ASP A 168 -19.91 24.36 -11.28
C ASP A 168 -19.61 25.52 -12.26
N ASP A 169 -18.75 26.45 -11.87
CA ASP A 169 -18.38 27.60 -12.68
C ASP A 169 -17.64 27.21 -13.98
N LEU A 170 -16.76 26.23 -13.90
CA LEU A 170 -16.03 25.69 -15.06
C LEU A 170 -16.86 24.71 -15.88
N GLY A 171 -17.90 24.12 -15.31
CA GLY A 171 -18.70 23.04 -15.90
C GLY A 171 -17.90 21.75 -16.04
N VAL A 172 -17.05 21.42 -15.04
CA VAL A 172 -16.21 20.21 -15.02
C VAL A 172 -16.67 19.26 -13.91
N ARG A 173 -16.70 17.96 -14.21
CA ARG A 173 -16.97 16.89 -13.25
C ARG A 173 -16.04 15.70 -13.45
N THR A 174 -15.50 15.58 -14.65
CA THR A 174 -14.66 14.46 -15.05
C THR A 174 -13.34 14.96 -15.62
N LEU A 175 -12.32 14.09 -15.69
CA LEU A 175 -11.06 14.40 -16.37
C LEU A 175 -11.27 14.76 -17.84
N ALA A 176 -12.24 14.14 -18.51
CA ALA A 176 -12.60 14.50 -19.89
C ALA A 176 -13.22 15.91 -20.00
N ASP A 177 -13.97 16.37 -18.97
CA ASP A 177 -14.46 17.75 -18.92
C ASP A 177 -13.32 18.73 -18.74
N LEU A 178 -12.36 18.40 -17.84
CA LEU A 178 -11.17 19.21 -17.61
C LEU A 178 -10.35 19.35 -18.90
N ALA A 179 -10.09 18.25 -19.59
CA ALA A 179 -9.37 18.26 -20.86
C ALA A 179 -10.05 19.16 -21.90
N ARG A 180 -11.39 19.10 -22.01
CA ARG A 180 -12.16 20.00 -22.89
C ARG A 180 -12.09 21.46 -22.44
N ALA A 181 -12.00 21.71 -21.14
CA ALA A 181 -11.85 23.07 -20.61
C ALA A 181 -10.46 23.65 -20.92
N ILE A 182 -9.43 22.81 -20.91
CA ILE A 182 -8.05 23.18 -21.28
C ILE A 182 -7.97 23.55 -22.77
N ASP A 183 -8.64 22.80 -23.64
CA ASP A 183 -8.58 22.98 -25.12
C ASP A 183 -9.46 24.15 -25.67
N ARG A 184 -10.11 24.94 -24.78
CA ARG A 184 -10.89 26.10 -25.21
C ARG A 184 -9.98 27.20 -25.72
N GLU A 185 -10.45 27.94 -26.76
CA GLU A 185 -9.72 29.10 -27.29
C GLU A 185 -9.57 30.27 -26.33
N ASP A 186 -10.47 30.35 -25.33
CA ASP A 186 -10.37 31.30 -24.21
C ASP A 186 -9.40 30.71 -23.16
N ALA A 187 -8.92 31.57 -22.26
CA ALA A 187 -8.03 31.11 -21.16
C ALA A 187 -8.67 29.92 -20.43
N GLY A 188 -8.05 28.76 -20.56
CA GLY A 188 -8.46 27.55 -19.82
C GLY A 188 -8.36 27.72 -18.31
N PRO A 189 -8.77 26.71 -17.50
CA PRO A 189 -8.68 26.79 -16.06
C PRO A 189 -7.23 26.93 -15.59
N SER A 190 -7.01 27.67 -14.49
CA SER A 190 -5.72 27.69 -13.83
C SER A 190 -5.52 26.38 -13.08
N ILE A 191 -4.47 25.64 -13.47
CA ILE A 191 -4.14 24.31 -12.92
C ILE A 191 -2.84 24.41 -12.15
N CYS A 192 -2.84 23.96 -10.91
CA CYS A 192 -1.64 23.85 -10.09
C CYS A 192 -1.30 22.38 -9.82
N LEU A 193 0.00 22.09 -9.76
CA LEU A 193 0.52 20.77 -9.48
C LEU A 193 1.17 20.73 -8.10
N ASP A 194 1.11 19.58 -7.47
CA ASP A 194 1.84 19.29 -6.24
C ASP A 194 3.31 19.01 -6.57
N GLU A 195 4.21 19.86 -6.07
CA GLU A 195 5.66 19.70 -6.31
C GLU A 195 6.28 18.52 -5.57
N ASP A 196 5.63 18.04 -4.50
CA ASP A 196 6.11 16.94 -3.67
C ASP A 196 5.65 15.57 -4.21
N SER A 197 4.62 15.54 -5.06
CA SER A 197 4.02 14.30 -5.57
C SER A 197 4.83 13.60 -6.67
N GLY A 198 5.73 14.31 -7.34
CA GLY A 198 6.43 13.81 -8.53
C GLY A 198 5.59 13.72 -9.80
N PHE A 199 4.30 14.06 -9.77
CA PHE A 199 3.33 13.93 -10.86
C PHE A 199 3.79 14.53 -12.19
N ALA A 200 4.48 15.67 -12.16
CA ALA A 200 4.91 16.36 -13.37
C ALA A 200 5.96 15.57 -14.19
N ASP A 201 6.79 14.80 -13.50
CA ASP A 201 7.92 14.05 -14.08
C ASP A 201 7.65 12.54 -14.19
N ASP A 202 6.57 12.05 -13.56
CA ASP A 202 6.18 10.64 -13.60
C ASP A 202 5.56 10.31 -14.96
N PRO A 203 6.03 9.25 -15.66
CA PRO A 203 5.39 8.77 -16.88
C PRO A 203 3.91 8.43 -16.74
N GLU A 204 3.48 8.00 -15.55
CA GLU A 204 2.09 7.67 -15.19
C GLU A 204 1.32 8.89 -14.63
N GLY A 205 1.94 10.07 -14.61
CA GLY A 205 1.36 11.31 -14.12
C GLY A 205 0.84 12.23 -15.22
N LEU A 206 1.39 13.45 -15.30
CA LEU A 206 0.94 14.48 -16.22
C LEU A 206 0.96 14.03 -17.68
N HIS A 207 2.01 13.33 -18.09
CA HIS A 207 2.14 12.86 -19.46
C HIS A 207 1.03 11.87 -19.86
N GLN A 208 0.62 10.99 -18.95
CA GLN A 208 -0.47 10.05 -19.18
C GLN A 208 -1.80 10.79 -19.41
N PHE A 209 -2.09 11.81 -18.61
CA PHE A 209 -3.26 12.66 -18.82
C PHE A 209 -3.23 13.38 -20.20
N GLU A 210 -2.09 14.00 -20.54
CA GLU A 210 -1.92 14.72 -21.80
C GLU A 210 -2.07 13.80 -23.01
N GLU A 211 -1.50 12.60 -22.95
CA GLU A 211 -1.61 11.60 -24.04
C GLU A 211 -3.04 11.07 -24.17
N ALA A 212 -3.70 10.76 -23.08
CA ALA A 212 -5.05 10.20 -23.07
C ALA A 212 -6.07 11.14 -23.74
N PHE A 213 -5.93 12.45 -23.55
CA PHE A 213 -6.88 13.45 -24.05
C PHE A 213 -6.35 14.28 -25.23
N GLY A 214 -5.08 14.14 -25.59
CA GLY A 214 -4.47 14.93 -26.67
C GLY A 214 -4.35 16.42 -26.35
N VAL A 215 -4.24 16.80 -25.10
CA VAL A 215 -4.13 18.19 -24.62
C VAL A 215 -2.73 18.46 -24.08
N GLN A 216 -2.37 19.74 -23.93
CA GLN A 216 -1.18 20.16 -23.19
C GLN A 216 -1.58 20.96 -21.97
N VAL A 217 -1.11 20.58 -20.81
CA VAL A 217 -1.30 21.32 -19.57
C VAL A 217 -0.11 22.25 -19.38
N VAL A 218 -0.40 23.56 -19.28
CA VAL A 218 0.60 24.54 -18.85
C VAL A 218 0.27 24.87 -17.39
N PRO A 219 0.99 24.31 -16.42
CA PRO A 219 0.69 24.58 -15.01
C PRO A 219 0.79 26.07 -14.69
N THR A 220 -0.16 26.58 -13.92
CA THR A 220 -0.11 27.94 -13.37
C THR A 220 1.03 28.06 -12.36
N ALA A 221 1.18 27.03 -11.52
CA ALA A 221 2.27 26.87 -10.57
C ALA A 221 2.47 25.40 -10.19
N SER A 222 3.66 25.05 -9.69
CA SER A 222 3.87 23.90 -8.80
C SER A 222 4.05 24.42 -7.40
N LEU A 223 3.35 23.85 -6.44
CA LEU A 223 3.27 24.32 -5.07
C LEU A 223 3.52 23.19 -4.08
N PRO A 224 4.09 23.45 -2.91
CA PRO A 224 4.08 22.49 -1.81
C PRO A 224 2.64 22.05 -1.51
N THR A 225 2.49 20.80 -1.05
CA THR A 225 1.17 20.17 -0.88
C THR A 225 0.19 21.03 -0.09
N ASP A 226 0.58 21.56 1.08
CA ASP A 226 -0.32 22.38 1.91
C ASP A 226 -0.76 23.67 1.20
N ASP A 227 0.17 24.36 0.56
CA ASP A 227 -0.12 25.60 -0.19
C ASP A 227 -1.04 25.30 -1.39
N LEU A 228 -0.86 24.17 -2.05
CA LEU A 228 -1.71 23.73 -3.18
C LEU A 228 -3.19 23.63 -2.74
N TYR A 229 -3.45 22.88 -1.66
CA TYR A 229 -4.82 22.68 -1.17
C TYR A 229 -5.48 24.01 -0.77
N GLU A 230 -4.76 24.88 -0.07
CA GLU A 230 -5.26 26.23 0.29
C GLU A 230 -5.61 27.05 -0.96
N GLN A 231 -4.76 27.03 -2.00
CA GLN A 231 -4.99 27.80 -3.21
C GLN A 231 -6.14 27.26 -4.06
N VAL A 232 -6.32 25.93 -4.09
CA VAL A 232 -7.41 25.28 -4.82
C VAL A 232 -8.76 25.50 -4.10
N ASP A 233 -8.79 25.43 -2.80
CA ASP A 233 -9.99 25.77 -2.01
C ASP A 233 -10.42 27.22 -2.24
N ALA A 234 -9.47 28.14 -2.24
CA ALA A 234 -9.74 29.55 -2.56
C ALA A 234 -10.25 29.76 -4.00
N GLY A 235 -9.89 28.91 -4.95
CA GLY A 235 -10.39 28.90 -6.33
C GLY A 235 -10.03 30.14 -7.19
N VAL A 236 -9.07 30.96 -6.75
CA VAL A 236 -8.71 32.24 -7.43
C VAL A 236 -7.42 32.10 -8.23
N PHE A 237 -6.35 31.65 -7.59
CA PHE A 237 -5.05 31.46 -8.24
C PHE A 237 -4.94 30.06 -8.87
N CYS A 238 -5.37 29.04 -8.16
CA CYS A 238 -5.49 27.69 -8.64
C CYS A 238 -6.98 27.28 -8.65
N GLN A 239 -7.56 27.05 -9.80
CA GLN A 239 -8.94 26.58 -9.90
C GLN A 239 -9.04 25.06 -9.78
N VAL A 240 -8.02 24.36 -10.28
CA VAL A 240 -7.92 22.89 -10.23
C VAL A 240 -6.53 22.55 -9.70
N GLY A 241 -6.46 21.60 -8.80
CA GLY A 241 -5.21 21.06 -8.24
C GLY A 241 -5.01 19.60 -8.62
N GLN A 242 -3.78 19.22 -8.90
CA GLN A 242 -3.40 17.82 -8.92
C GLN A 242 -3.21 17.33 -7.49
N VAL A 243 -3.79 16.21 -7.16
CA VAL A 243 -3.82 15.60 -5.82
C VAL A 243 -3.60 14.10 -5.90
N LEU A 244 -3.45 13.44 -4.76
CA LEU A 244 -3.65 11.99 -4.63
C LEU A 244 -5.10 11.73 -4.20
N ASN A 245 -5.73 10.73 -4.80
CA ASN A 245 -7.14 10.42 -4.49
C ASN A 245 -7.38 10.08 -3.02
N THR A 246 -6.40 9.54 -2.33
CA THR A 246 -6.48 9.18 -0.90
C THR A 246 -5.87 10.23 0.03
N ASP A 247 -5.57 11.45 -0.45
CA ASP A 247 -5.00 12.50 0.40
C ASP A 247 -5.94 12.88 1.56
N PRO A 248 -5.43 12.96 2.79
CA PRO A 248 -6.24 13.23 3.98
C PRO A 248 -6.92 14.61 3.98
N ARG A 249 -6.37 15.60 3.25
CA ARG A 249 -6.96 16.94 3.13
C ARG A 249 -8.29 16.96 2.38
N LEU A 250 -8.60 15.88 1.66
CA LEU A 250 -9.89 15.70 0.99
C LEU A 250 -11.00 15.21 1.95
N ALA A 251 -10.65 14.80 3.17
CA ALA A 251 -11.61 14.22 4.12
C ALA A 251 -12.69 15.20 4.59
N ASP A 252 -12.40 16.50 4.61
CA ASP A 252 -13.35 17.53 5.04
C ASP A 252 -14.39 17.90 3.97
N GLY A 253 -14.20 17.43 2.72
CA GLY A 253 -15.12 17.64 1.61
C GLY A 253 -15.12 19.07 1.03
N THR A 254 -14.13 19.91 1.37
CA THR A 254 -13.99 21.26 0.77
C THR A 254 -13.59 21.16 -0.70
N LEU A 255 -12.84 20.14 -1.06
CA LEU A 255 -12.49 19.79 -2.44
C LEU A 255 -13.10 18.44 -2.82
N GLU A 256 -13.54 18.36 -4.05
CA GLU A 256 -14.03 17.13 -4.68
C GLU A 256 -13.08 16.70 -5.80
N VAL A 257 -12.85 15.39 -5.89
CA VAL A 257 -12.05 14.77 -6.95
C VAL A 257 -12.88 14.68 -8.22
N LEU A 258 -12.27 15.01 -9.38
CA LEU A 258 -12.88 14.81 -10.69
C LEU A 258 -12.93 13.30 -11.01
N GLU A 259 -14.07 12.84 -11.53
CA GLU A 259 -14.23 11.45 -11.94
C GLU A 259 -13.21 11.07 -13.00
N ASP A 260 -12.53 9.94 -12.79
CA ASP A 260 -11.63 9.30 -13.73
C ASP A 260 -12.24 8.01 -14.27
N ALA A 261 -12.36 7.92 -15.58
CA ALA A 261 -12.87 6.73 -16.27
C ALA A 261 -11.75 5.74 -16.67
N GLY A 262 -10.61 5.78 -15.99
CA GLY A 262 -9.46 4.91 -16.25
C GLY A 262 -8.35 5.62 -17.05
N THR A 263 -8.16 6.90 -16.80
CA THR A 263 -7.03 7.67 -17.35
C THR A 263 -5.74 7.34 -16.62
N PHE A 264 -5.76 7.43 -15.30
CA PHE A 264 -4.60 7.12 -14.47
C PHE A 264 -4.53 5.63 -14.13
N THR A 265 -3.32 5.16 -13.90
CA THR A 265 -3.07 3.80 -13.43
C THR A 265 -3.79 3.58 -12.10
N ILE A 266 -4.40 2.42 -11.97
CA ILE A 266 -5.22 2.05 -10.82
C ILE A 266 -4.32 1.41 -9.74
N TYR A 267 -4.43 1.91 -8.52
CA TYR A 267 -3.65 1.45 -7.36
C TYR A 267 -4.58 0.99 -6.23
N ASN A 268 -5.31 -0.12 -6.45
CA ASN A 268 -6.10 -0.72 -5.39
C ASN A 268 -5.19 -1.54 -4.46
N PRO A 269 -5.21 -1.33 -3.14
CA PRO A 269 -4.48 -2.17 -2.21
C PRO A 269 -5.11 -3.56 -2.14
N SER A 270 -4.27 -4.57 -2.26
CA SER A 270 -4.60 -5.99 -2.13
C SER A 270 -3.61 -6.63 -1.17
N MET A 271 -4.09 -7.45 -0.23
CA MET A 271 -3.19 -8.21 0.61
C MET A 271 -2.50 -9.26 -0.22
N THR A 272 -1.17 -9.20 -0.27
CA THR A 272 -0.32 -10.24 -0.86
C THR A 272 0.11 -11.21 0.22
N ILE A 273 0.08 -12.50 -0.07
CA ILE A 273 0.41 -13.56 0.88
C ILE A 273 1.15 -14.69 0.18
N ARG A 274 2.07 -15.32 0.84
CA ARG A 274 2.77 -16.50 0.34
C ARG A 274 1.81 -17.69 0.25
N GLN A 275 1.87 -18.45 -0.83
CA GLN A 275 0.95 -19.58 -1.07
C GLN A 275 1.04 -20.68 0.00
N ASP A 276 2.23 -20.95 0.52
CA ASP A 276 2.40 -21.91 1.61
C ASP A 276 1.66 -21.48 2.89
N VAL A 277 1.59 -20.17 3.18
CA VAL A 277 0.89 -19.62 4.33
C VAL A 277 -0.63 -19.65 4.15
N VAL A 278 -1.14 -19.37 2.93
CA VAL A 278 -2.57 -19.48 2.62
C VAL A 278 -3.10 -20.89 2.93
N GLU A 279 -2.32 -21.91 2.57
CA GLU A 279 -2.70 -23.31 2.83
C GLU A 279 -2.68 -23.65 4.33
N GLU A 280 -1.75 -23.04 5.10
CA GLU A 280 -1.60 -23.28 6.53
C GLU A 280 -2.60 -22.49 7.39
N VAL A 281 -2.99 -21.28 6.95
CA VAL A 281 -3.83 -20.34 7.70
C VAL A 281 -5.03 -19.86 6.85
N PRO A 282 -5.95 -20.74 6.45
CA PRO A 282 -7.07 -20.37 5.55
C PRO A 282 -8.00 -19.31 6.16
N GLY A 283 -8.12 -19.23 7.49
CA GLY A 283 -8.91 -18.20 8.18
C GLY A 283 -8.44 -16.77 7.93
N PHE A 284 -7.19 -16.58 7.47
CA PHE A 284 -6.67 -15.25 7.15
C PHE A 284 -7.34 -14.66 5.89
N GLU A 285 -7.66 -15.49 4.89
CA GLU A 285 -8.45 -15.04 3.74
C GLU A 285 -9.87 -14.59 4.15
N ASP A 286 -10.53 -15.34 5.05
CA ASP A 286 -11.85 -15.01 5.56
C ASP A 286 -11.83 -13.69 6.38
N LEU A 287 -10.74 -13.43 7.12
CA LEU A 287 -10.51 -12.17 7.82
C LEU A 287 -10.42 -11.01 6.83
N LEU A 288 -9.57 -11.13 5.81
CA LEU A 288 -9.35 -10.09 4.81
C LEU A 288 -10.61 -9.84 3.95
N ALA A 289 -11.42 -10.86 3.70
CA ALA A 289 -12.69 -10.72 3.01
C ALA A 289 -13.68 -9.81 3.76
N GLN A 290 -13.54 -9.67 5.08
CA GLN A 290 -14.34 -8.74 5.89
C GLN A 290 -13.73 -7.35 5.99
N LEU A 291 -12.40 -7.21 5.93
CA LEU A 291 -11.69 -5.93 6.01
C LEU A 291 -11.70 -5.19 4.67
N SER A 292 -11.23 -5.85 3.60
CA SER A 292 -10.96 -5.20 2.31
C SER A 292 -12.15 -4.41 1.76
N PRO A 293 -13.41 -4.90 1.76
CA PRO A 293 -14.54 -4.16 1.18
C PRO A 293 -14.89 -2.86 1.92
N ARG A 294 -14.44 -2.69 3.17
CA ARG A 294 -14.70 -1.51 3.99
C ARG A 294 -13.70 -0.38 3.78
N LEU A 295 -12.53 -0.69 3.20
CA LEU A 295 -11.46 0.26 2.98
C LEU A 295 -11.71 1.06 1.69
N THR A 296 -12.67 1.98 1.75
CA THR A 296 -13.01 2.89 0.65
C THR A 296 -12.12 4.13 0.63
N ASP A 297 -12.15 4.92 -0.44
CA ASP A 297 -11.42 6.21 -0.52
C ASP A 297 -11.78 7.13 0.65
N GLU A 298 -13.07 7.21 0.98
CA GLU A 298 -13.56 8.04 2.09
C GLU A 298 -12.99 7.57 3.43
N VAL A 299 -13.00 6.25 3.69
CA VAL A 299 -12.44 5.66 4.90
C VAL A 299 -10.94 5.93 5.00
N ILE A 300 -10.19 5.67 3.92
CA ILE A 300 -8.73 5.89 3.94
C ILE A 300 -8.39 7.35 4.15
N ARG A 301 -9.09 8.29 3.50
CA ARG A 301 -8.91 9.74 3.74
C ARG A 301 -9.15 10.11 5.20
N ALA A 302 -10.24 9.62 5.79
CA ALA A 302 -10.58 9.90 7.19
C ALA A 302 -9.53 9.37 8.15
N LEU A 303 -9.12 8.11 8.02
CA LEU A 303 -8.11 7.50 8.87
C LEU A 303 -6.73 8.19 8.72
N ARG A 304 -6.34 8.53 7.50
CA ARG A 304 -5.12 9.30 7.25
C ARG A 304 -5.17 10.69 7.86
N ALA A 305 -6.34 11.35 7.84
CA ALA A 305 -6.51 12.66 8.46
C ALA A 305 -6.27 12.60 9.98
N GLU A 306 -6.78 11.58 10.65
CA GLU A 306 -6.51 11.38 12.08
C GLU A 306 -5.01 11.21 12.39
N VAL A 307 -4.28 10.52 11.52
CA VAL A 307 -2.84 10.31 11.69
C VAL A 307 -2.04 11.55 11.27
N GLU A 308 -2.24 12.04 10.05
CA GLU A 308 -1.36 13.05 9.43
C GLU A 308 -1.72 14.48 9.83
N LEU A 309 -3.00 14.78 10.04
CA LEU A 309 -3.46 16.12 10.39
C LEU A 309 -3.67 16.29 11.91
N ASP A 310 -4.23 15.27 12.59
CA ASP A 310 -4.50 15.33 14.02
C ASP A 310 -3.35 14.76 14.87
N GLY A 311 -2.39 14.08 14.25
CA GLY A 311 -1.18 13.56 14.92
C GLY A 311 -1.44 12.36 15.83
N ARG A 312 -2.50 11.58 15.57
CA ARG A 312 -2.79 10.37 16.33
C ARG A 312 -1.81 9.23 15.95
N PRO A 313 -1.42 8.36 16.88
CA PRO A 313 -0.62 7.19 16.57
C PRO A 313 -1.35 6.26 15.59
N VAL A 314 -0.65 5.83 14.53
CA VAL A 314 -1.22 4.99 13.44
C VAL A 314 -1.90 3.74 13.99
N ARG A 315 -1.25 3.03 14.94
CA ARG A 315 -1.80 1.82 15.56
C ARG A 315 -3.11 2.09 16.31
N GLU A 316 -3.21 3.21 17.04
CA GLU A 316 -4.43 3.57 17.77
C GLU A 316 -5.59 3.84 16.81
N VAL A 317 -5.33 4.55 15.70
CA VAL A 317 -6.33 4.82 14.68
C VAL A 317 -6.81 3.52 14.03
N ALA A 318 -5.91 2.59 13.73
CA ALA A 318 -6.27 1.28 13.19
C ALA A 318 -7.16 0.46 14.15
N ARG A 319 -6.86 0.48 15.45
CA ARG A 319 -7.65 -0.20 16.49
C ARG A 319 -9.04 0.40 16.65
N ASP A 320 -9.11 1.73 16.72
CA ASP A 320 -10.39 2.43 16.87
C ASP A 320 -11.29 2.20 15.65
N TRP A 321 -10.73 2.20 14.45
CA TRP A 321 -11.48 1.86 13.23
C TRP A 321 -12.08 0.45 13.28
N LEU A 322 -11.33 -0.57 13.74
CA LEU A 322 -11.85 -1.92 13.89
C LEU A 322 -13.04 -1.99 14.86
N ILE A 323 -12.99 -1.20 15.94
CA ILE A 323 -14.06 -1.10 16.93
C ILE A 323 -15.27 -0.37 16.33
N ASP A 324 -15.07 0.74 15.65
CA ASP A 324 -16.13 1.57 15.05
C ASP A 324 -16.87 0.82 13.92
N GLU A 325 -16.13 -0.01 13.15
CA GLU A 325 -16.71 -0.91 12.15
C GLU A 325 -17.45 -2.12 12.76
N GLY A 326 -17.37 -2.31 14.08
CA GLY A 326 -17.98 -3.44 14.77
C GLY A 326 -17.30 -4.78 14.44
N LEU A 327 -16.03 -4.74 14.06
CA LEU A 327 -15.21 -5.91 13.75
C LEU A 327 -14.44 -6.40 14.97
N ALA A 328 -14.25 -5.54 15.97
CA ALA A 328 -13.58 -5.89 17.21
C ALA A 328 -14.17 -5.14 18.40
N GLU A 329 -13.96 -5.68 19.60
CA GLU A 329 -14.31 -5.04 20.86
C GLU A 329 -13.06 -4.86 21.75
N ALA A 330 -13.03 -3.73 22.47
CA ALA A 330 -11.99 -3.48 23.46
C ALA A 330 -12.11 -4.48 24.64
N PRO A 331 -10.99 -4.85 25.28
CA PRO A 331 -11.02 -5.77 26.40
C PRO A 331 -11.88 -5.21 27.53
N THR A 332 -12.78 -6.05 28.07
CA THR A 332 -13.59 -5.69 29.24
C THR A 332 -12.69 -5.58 30.47
N THR A 333 -12.41 -4.36 30.92
CA THR A 333 -11.71 -4.13 32.18
C THR A 333 -12.63 -4.61 33.31
N THR A 334 -12.44 -5.84 33.78
CA THR A 334 -13.08 -6.31 34.99
C THR A 334 -12.41 -5.61 36.16
N THR A 335 -12.95 -4.49 36.59
CA THR A 335 -12.62 -3.92 37.92
C THR A 335 -13.08 -4.94 38.94
N SER A 336 -12.17 -5.76 39.46
CA SER A 336 -12.40 -6.51 40.70
C SER A 336 -12.56 -5.44 41.78
N GLU A 337 -13.82 -5.16 42.17
CA GLU A 337 -14.11 -4.55 43.45
C GLU A 337 -13.67 -5.58 44.51
N GLU A 338 -12.45 -5.43 45.02
CA GLU A 338 -12.10 -6.03 46.30
C GLU A 338 -13.02 -5.42 47.34
N GLY A 339 -14.07 -6.17 47.68
CA GLY A 339 -14.93 -5.86 48.81
C GLY A 339 -14.16 -6.02 50.12
N ASP A 340 -14.19 -4.95 50.87
CA ASP A 340 -13.72 -4.82 52.25
C ASP A 340 -14.51 -5.71 53.22
#